data_e2e75ca7b48526bc4715f4e938f41586
#
_entry.id   e2e75ca7b48526bc4715f4e938f41586
#
_cell.length_a   1.000
_cell.length_b   1.000
_cell.length_c   1.000
_cell.angle_alpha   90.00
_cell.angle_beta   90.00
_cell.angle_gamma   90.00
#
_symmetry.space_group_name_H-M   'P 1'
#
loop_
_entity.id
_entity.type
_entity.pdbx_description
1 polymer ?
#
loop_
_entity_poly.entity_id
_entity_poly.type
_entity_poly.pdbx_seq_one_letter_code
_entity_poly.pdbx_strand_id
1 'polypeptide(L)'
;VPAENICIIGLGSMGMGAAKSCLRAGLNTWGVDLNPAALESLRQAGARDAQTSASTFADQLDAVLLLVVNAKQVNAILFGEDGLAAKLRPGTVVMVSSTLSAQDAQQIEQRLSEHHLLMLDAPVSGGAAKAASGEMTVMASGSDAVFAQLQPVLDAVAAKVYRVGNEIGLGSTVKIIHQLLAGVHIAVGAEAMALAARAGIPLETMYEVVTNAAGNSWMFENRMKHVVEGDYSPKSAVDIFVKDLNLVADTAKSLHFPLPLASTALNMFTEASNAGYGREDDSAVIKIFSGITLPQAGENN
;
A
#
# COMPACT_ATOMS: atom_id res chain seq x y z
N VAL A 1 23.12 3.87 15.44
CA VAL A 1 22.54 5.18 15.81
C VAL A 1 21.13 5.25 15.26
N PRO A 2 20.11 5.55 16.08
CA PRO A 2 18.74 5.69 15.61
C PRO A 2 18.59 6.79 14.56
N ALA A 3 17.76 6.57 13.54
CA ALA A 3 17.51 7.52 12.47
C ALA A 3 16.73 8.73 13.00
N GLU A 4 17.20 9.93 12.69
CA GLU A 4 16.55 11.19 13.03
C GLU A 4 16.11 11.96 11.77
N ASN A 5 16.81 11.76 10.67
CA ASN A 5 16.59 12.42 9.38
C ASN A 5 15.96 11.42 8.40
N ILE A 6 14.68 11.60 8.10
CA ILE A 6 13.90 10.68 7.28
C ILE A 6 13.33 11.37 6.05
N CYS A 7 13.44 10.75 4.89
CA CYS A 7 12.74 11.17 3.67
C CYS A 7 11.65 10.16 3.33
N ILE A 8 10.44 10.65 3.11
CA ILE A 8 9.31 9.86 2.62
C ILE A 8 9.19 10.08 1.12
N ILE A 9 9.31 9.02 0.34
CA ILE A 9 9.17 9.06 -1.13
C ILE A 9 7.86 8.40 -1.52
N GLY A 10 7.01 9.15 -2.19
CA GLY A 10 5.62 8.80 -2.45
C GLY A 10 4.71 9.38 -1.39
N LEU A 11 4.10 10.53 -1.69
CA LEU A 11 3.22 11.28 -0.77
C LEU A 11 1.74 11.12 -1.17
N GLY A 12 1.39 9.93 -1.62
CA GLY A 12 0.01 9.56 -1.90
C GLY A 12 -0.81 9.33 -0.63
N SER A 13 -1.85 8.53 -0.71
CA SER A 13 -2.80 8.34 0.38
C SER A 13 -2.16 7.85 1.69
N MET A 14 -1.15 6.99 1.62
CA MET A 14 -0.45 6.50 2.82
C MET A 14 0.83 7.26 3.11
N GLY A 15 1.57 7.66 2.09
CA GLY A 15 2.85 8.35 2.25
C GLY A 15 2.74 9.70 2.91
N MET A 16 1.73 10.49 2.58
CA MET A 16 1.48 11.78 3.24
C MET A 16 1.20 11.60 4.73
N GLY A 17 0.37 10.62 5.07
CA GLY A 17 0.07 10.29 6.46
C GLY A 17 1.32 9.86 7.22
N ALA A 18 2.14 9.01 6.64
CA ALA A 18 3.42 8.59 7.23
C ALA A 18 4.37 9.77 7.46
N ALA A 19 4.50 10.66 6.47
CA ALA A 19 5.34 11.86 6.58
C ALA A 19 4.88 12.77 7.70
N LYS A 20 3.59 13.06 7.78
CA LYS A 20 3.02 13.88 8.85
C LYS A 20 3.16 13.23 10.23
N SER A 21 3.06 11.91 10.31
CA SER A 21 3.31 11.15 11.53
C SER A 21 4.76 11.27 12.01
N CYS A 22 5.72 11.23 11.09
CA CYS A 22 7.12 11.47 11.40
C CYS A 22 7.35 12.89 11.94
N LEU A 23 6.71 13.89 11.32
CA LEU A 23 6.77 15.28 11.81
C LEU A 23 6.21 15.42 13.22
N ARG A 24 5.06 14.81 13.51
CA ARG A 24 4.45 14.83 14.85
C ARG A 24 5.35 14.18 15.90
N ALA A 25 6.10 13.17 15.50
CA ALA A 25 7.05 12.47 16.37
C ALA A 25 8.36 13.26 16.61
N GLY A 26 8.52 14.41 15.96
CA GLY A 26 9.72 15.25 16.10
C GLY A 26 10.89 14.86 15.21
N LEU A 27 10.68 13.99 14.23
CA LEU A 27 11.72 13.61 13.28
C LEU A 27 11.92 14.71 12.23
N ASN A 28 13.16 14.94 11.85
CA ASN A 28 13.47 15.80 10.71
C ASN A 28 13.03 15.11 9.43
N THR A 29 12.01 15.65 8.78
CA THR A 29 11.30 14.97 7.69
C THR A 29 11.42 15.74 6.40
N TRP A 30 11.77 15.04 5.33
CA TRP A 30 11.74 15.50 3.94
C TRP A 30 10.72 14.67 3.17
N GLY A 31 10.25 15.20 2.06
CA GLY A 31 9.33 14.48 1.19
C GLY A 31 9.71 14.58 -0.28
N VAL A 32 9.35 13.54 -1.03
CA VAL A 32 9.51 13.48 -2.48
C VAL A 32 8.22 12.99 -3.12
N ASP A 33 7.73 13.72 -4.08
CA ASP A 33 6.57 13.34 -4.91
C ASP A 33 6.60 14.14 -6.20
N LEU A 34 5.94 13.66 -7.24
CA LEU A 34 5.79 14.38 -8.50
C LEU A 34 4.64 15.41 -8.46
N ASN A 35 3.73 15.31 -7.49
CA ASN A 35 2.58 16.17 -7.35
C ASN A 35 2.94 17.46 -6.57
N PRO A 36 2.91 18.64 -7.21
CA PRO A 36 3.26 19.91 -6.56
C PRO A 36 2.38 20.22 -5.34
N ALA A 37 1.10 19.86 -5.37
CA ALA A 37 0.18 20.10 -4.26
C ALA A 37 0.58 19.27 -3.02
N ALA A 38 1.03 18.05 -3.20
CA ALA A 38 1.54 17.20 -2.13
C ALA A 38 2.81 17.78 -1.51
N LEU A 39 3.73 18.29 -2.33
CA LEU A 39 4.96 18.93 -1.87
C LEU A 39 4.66 20.16 -1.01
N GLU A 40 3.76 21.01 -1.47
CA GLU A 40 3.38 22.21 -0.72
C GLU A 40 2.67 21.88 0.59
N SER A 41 1.76 20.90 0.57
CA SER A 41 1.09 20.42 1.78
C SER A 41 2.08 19.95 2.84
N LEU A 42 3.12 19.22 2.42
CA LEU A 42 4.12 18.73 3.35
C LEU A 42 5.04 19.84 3.86
N ARG A 43 5.40 20.80 3.02
CA ARG A 43 6.16 21.98 3.46
C ARG A 43 5.41 22.78 4.52
N GLN A 44 4.11 23.01 4.29
CA GLN A 44 3.25 23.73 5.25
C GLN A 44 3.10 22.96 6.57
N ALA A 45 3.19 21.63 6.53
CA ALA A 45 3.16 20.79 7.74
C ALA A 45 4.46 20.83 8.56
N GLY A 46 5.52 21.46 8.05
CA GLY A 46 6.78 21.67 8.77
C GLY A 46 7.94 20.79 8.29
N ALA A 47 7.85 20.18 7.11
CA ALA A 47 8.97 19.43 6.55
C ALA A 47 10.19 20.32 6.31
N ARG A 48 11.37 19.75 6.44
CA ARG A 48 12.63 20.45 6.15
C ARG A 48 12.72 20.89 4.69
N ASP A 49 12.27 20.03 3.79
CA ASP A 49 12.07 20.34 2.38
C ASP A 49 11.16 19.28 1.75
N ALA A 50 10.62 19.58 0.58
CA ALA A 50 9.84 18.66 -0.24
C ALA A 50 10.08 19.01 -1.70
N GLN A 51 10.59 18.06 -2.48
CA GLN A 51 11.01 18.25 -3.87
C GLN A 51 10.57 17.06 -4.73
N THR A 52 10.70 17.20 -6.05
CA THR A 52 10.46 16.10 -6.98
C THR A 52 11.57 15.04 -6.98
N SER A 53 12.71 15.35 -6.37
CA SER A 53 13.87 14.47 -6.21
C SER A 53 14.54 14.76 -4.87
N ALA A 54 15.15 13.73 -4.27
CA ALA A 54 15.91 13.85 -3.03
C ALA A 54 17.37 14.29 -3.26
N SER A 55 17.77 14.57 -4.49
CA SER A 55 19.17 14.79 -4.86
C SER A 55 19.88 15.87 -4.05
N THR A 56 19.16 16.97 -3.73
CA THR A 56 19.78 18.13 -3.02
C THR A 56 19.99 17.90 -1.54
N PHE A 57 19.31 16.91 -0.93
CA PHE A 57 19.40 16.65 0.51
C PHE A 57 19.75 15.19 0.84
N ALA A 58 20.09 14.39 -0.17
CA ALA A 58 20.37 12.95 0.03
C ALA A 58 21.47 12.69 1.06
N ASP A 59 22.49 13.52 1.10
CA ASP A 59 23.61 13.40 2.02
C ASP A 59 23.30 13.72 3.50
N GLN A 60 22.12 14.27 3.76
CA GLN A 60 21.65 14.57 5.11
C GLN A 60 20.79 13.45 5.71
N LEU A 61 20.35 12.49 4.91
CA LEU A 61 19.39 11.48 5.32
C LEU A 61 20.01 10.32 6.08
N ASP A 62 19.34 9.87 7.13
CA ASP A 62 19.67 8.63 7.85
C ASP A 62 18.84 7.46 7.33
N ALA A 63 17.63 7.73 6.84
CA ALA A 63 16.72 6.73 6.34
C ALA A 63 15.82 7.29 5.22
N VAL A 64 15.36 6.39 4.37
CA VAL A 64 14.40 6.67 3.29
C VAL A 64 13.26 5.68 3.40
N LEU A 65 12.02 6.15 3.39
CA LEU A 65 10.81 5.32 3.33
C LEU A 65 10.18 5.45 1.96
N LEU A 66 10.07 4.33 1.24
CA LEU A 66 9.45 4.25 -0.09
C LEU A 66 8.02 3.73 0.02
N LEU A 67 7.06 4.54 -0.40
CA LEU A 67 5.63 4.22 -0.49
C LEU A 67 5.10 4.50 -1.90
N VAL A 68 5.79 3.97 -2.90
CA VAL A 68 5.36 4.00 -4.31
C VAL A 68 4.65 2.69 -4.68
N VAL A 69 4.10 2.62 -5.89
CA VAL A 69 3.12 1.59 -6.24
C VAL A 69 3.74 0.22 -6.51
N ASN A 70 4.91 0.16 -7.18
CA ASN A 70 5.46 -1.09 -7.70
C ASN A 70 6.98 -1.12 -7.72
N ALA A 71 7.54 -2.30 -8.02
CA ALA A 71 8.98 -2.52 -8.10
C ALA A 71 9.65 -1.66 -9.18
N LYS A 72 8.98 -1.43 -10.31
CA LYS A 72 9.52 -0.59 -11.39
C LYS A 72 9.77 0.83 -10.90
N GLN A 73 8.85 1.39 -10.13
CA GLN A 73 9.02 2.72 -9.55
C GLN A 73 10.12 2.74 -8.49
N VAL A 74 10.19 1.73 -7.62
CA VAL A 74 11.27 1.61 -6.62
C VAL A 74 12.63 1.58 -7.32
N ASN A 75 12.79 0.73 -8.33
CA ASN A 75 14.04 0.61 -9.07
C ASN A 75 14.41 1.90 -9.81
N ALA A 76 13.45 2.60 -10.41
CA ALA A 76 13.69 3.86 -11.10
C ALA A 76 14.19 4.94 -10.12
N ILE A 77 13.58 5.05 -8.94
CA ILE A 77 13.95 6.03 -7.92
C ILE A 77 15.35 5.76 -7.38
N LEU A 78 15.65 4.51 -7.06
CA LEU A 78 16.92 4.13 -6.43
C LEU A 78 18.07 4.01 -7.42
N PHE A 79 17.82 3.44 -8.60
CA PHE A 79 18.86 2.96 -9.50
C PHE A 79 18.72 3.46 -10.94
N GLY A 80 17.73 4.26 -11.23
CA GLY A 80 17.54 4.84 -12.55
C GLY A 80 18.58 5.92 -12.87
N GLU A 81 18.38 6.60 -13.98
CA GLU A 81 19.15 7.81 -14.29
C GLU A 81 18.96 8.80 -13.14
N ASP A 82 20.03 9.34 -12.60
CA ASP A 82 20.02 10.19 -11.42
C ASP A 82 19.51 9.48 -10.13
N GLY A 83 19.73 8.16 -10.04
CA GLY A 83 19.25 7.32 -8.95
C GLY A 83 19.75 7.72 -7.57
N LEU A 84 18.87 7.60 -6.59
CA LEU A 84 19.11 8.04 -5.22
C LEU A 84 20.21 7.21 -4.51
N ALA A 85 20.31 5.91 -4.81
CA ALA A 85 21.22 5.01 -4.11
C ALA A 85 22.69 5.49 -4.16
N ALA A 86 23.12 6.05 -5.30
CA ALA A 86 24.48 6.56 -5.46
C ALA A 86 24.77 7.85 -4.66
N LYS A 87 23.71 8.51 -4.16
CA LYS A 87 23.80 9.82 -3.49
C LYS A 87 23.63 9.72 -1.97
N LEU A 88 23.09 8.63 -1.48
CA LEU A 88 22.92 8.40 -0.05
C LEU A 88 24.26 8.05 0.60
N ARG A 89 24.44 8.50 1.84
CA ARG A 89 25.63 8.13 2.63
C ARG A 89 25.63 6.62 2.90
N PRO A 90 26.80 5.98 2.85
CA PRO A 90 26.93 4.59 3.32
C PRO A 90 26.31 4.41 4.72
N GLY A 91 25.59 3.30 4.91
CA GLY A 91 24.90 3.01 6.17
C GLY A 91 23.48 3.57 6.26
N THR A 92 23.04 4.38 5.29
CA THR A 92 21.64 4.81 5.22
C THR A 92 20.72 3.60 5.02
N VAL A 93 19.59 3.58 5.73
CA VAL A 93 18.61 2.50 5.65
C VAL A 93 17.48 2.89 4.69
N VAL A 94 17.17 2.00 3.76
CA VAL A 94 16.02 2.13 2.87
C VAL A 94 14.92 1.20 3.37
N MET A 95 13.84 1.78 3.87
CA MET A 95 12.62 1.07 4.26
C MET A 95 11.69 0.99 3.06
N VAL A 96 11.58 -0.19 2.47
CA VAL A 96 10.75 -0.41 1.28
C VAL A 96 9.38 -0.91 1.72
N SER A 97 8.39 -0.04 1.63
CA SER A 97 7.01 -0.33 2.05
C SER A 97 6.05 -0.56 0.88
N SER A 98 6.54 -0.48 -0.35
CA SER A 98 5.80 -0.86 -1.55
C SER A 98 5.50 -2.35 -1.54
N THR A 99 4.33 -2.75 -2.06
CA THR A 99 3.97 -4.16 -2.19
C THR A 99 4.71 -4.76 -3.38
N LEU A 100 5.59 -5.70 -3.09
CA LEU A 100 6.52 -6.32 -4.04
C LEU A 100 6.47 -7.85 -3.94
N SER A 101 7.01 -8.54 -4.95
CA SER A 101 7.39 -9.94 -4.80
C SER A 101 8.61 -10.07 -3.91
N ALA A 102 8.79 -11.22 -3.27
CA ALA A 102 10.01 -11.51 -2.50
C ALA A 102 11.26 -11.40 -3.38
N GLN A 103 11.19 -11.87 -4.61
CA GLN A 103 12.31 -11.81 -5.56
C GLN A 103 12.70 -10.37 -5.88
N ASP A 104 11.73 -9.48 -6.13
CA ASP A 104 12.02 -8.06 -6.36
C ASP A 104 12.64 -7.41 -5.14
N ALA A 105 12.13 -7.70 -3.95
CA ALA A 105 12.71 -7.19 -2.70
C ALA A 105 14.17 -7.63 -2.52
N GLN A 106 14.46 -8.89 -2.79
CA GLN A 106 15.83 -9.44 -2.69
C GLN A 106 16.79 -8.82 -3.69
N GLN A 107 16.34 -8.59 -4.93
CA GLN A 107 17.14 -7.92 -5.95
C GLN A 107 17.44 -6.47 -5.58
N ILE A 108 16.47 -5.77 -5.00
CA ILE A 108 16.66 -4.39 -4.51
C ILE A 108 17.71 -4.38 -3.40
N GLU A 109 17.61 -5.29 -2.43
CA GLU A 109 18.63 -5.39 -1.36
C GLU A 109 20.03 -5.61 -1.92
N GLN A 110 20.18 -6.54 -2.85
CA GLN A 110 21.47 -6.84 -3.45
C GLN A 110 22.07 -5.59 -4.10
N ARG A 111 21.28 -4.83 -4.84
CA ARG A 111 21.74 -3.59 -5.48
C ARG A 111 22.03 -2.49 -4.46
N LEU A 112 21.26 -2.37 -3.40
CA LEU A 112 21.53 -1.44 -2.30
C LEU A 112 22.83 -1.76 -1.61
N SER A 113 23.15 -3.05 -1.41
CA SER A 113 24.39 -3.48 -0.78
C SER A 113 25.64 -3.07 -1.57
N GLU A 114 25.54 -2.97 -2.89
CA GLU A 114 26.63 -2.47 -3.74
C GLU A 114 26.98 -0.99 -3.45
N HIS A 115 26.01 -0.23 -2.90
CA HIS A 115 26.19 1.15 -2.45
C HIS A 115 26.41 1.26 -0.93
N HIS A 116 26.66 0.14 -0.24
CA HIS A 116 26.79 0.09 1.22
C HIS A 116 25.55 0.62 1.96
N LEU A 117 24.38 0.45 1.38
CA LEU A 117 23.10 0.81 1.97
C LEU A 117 22.43 -0.43 2.56
N LEU A 118 21.57 -0.19 3.56
CA LEU A 118 20.82 -1.22 4.27
C LEU A 118 19.35 -1.19 3.86
N MET A 119 18.65 -2.30 4.04
CA MET A 119 17.24 -2.39 3.68
C MET A 119 16.41 -3.01 4.80
N LEU A 120 15.21 -2.48 5.01
CA LEU A 120 14.10 -3.16 5.66
C LEU A 120 13.02 -3.44 4.62
N ASP A 121 12.61 -4.69 4.49
CA ASP A 121 11.45 -5.11 3.69
C ASP A 121 10.21 -4.95 4.57
N ALA A 122 9.41 -3.92 4.33
CA ALA A 122 8.43 -3.46 5.31
C ALA A 122 7.11 -2.99 4.69
N PRO A 123 6.42 -3.85 3.92
CA PRO A 123 5.09 -3.50 3.44
C PRO A 123 4.11 -3.23 4.58
N VAL A 124 3.11 -2.41 4.28
CA VAL A 124 2.19 -1.84 5.27
C VAL A 124 0.73 -2.13 4.92
N SER A 125 -0.13 -2.06 5.91
CA SER A 125 -1.57 -2.15 5.77
C SER A 125 -2.26 -1.15 6.70
N GLY A 126 -3.51 -0.79 6.39
CA GLY A 126 -4.34 0.08 7.22
C GLY A 126 -4.95 1.26 6.49
N GLY A 127 -4.55 1.54 5.26
CA GLY A 127 -5.10 2.63 4.43
C GLY A 127 -4.71 4.03 4.91
N ALA A 128 -5.28 5.04 4.25
CA ALA A 128 -4.95 6.45 4.49
C ALA A 128 -5.23 6.90 5.92
N ALA A 129 -6.32 6.45 6.53
CA ALA A 129 -6.69 6.84 7.89
C ALA A 129 -5.68 6.35 8.92
N LYS A 130 -5.25 5.11 8.84
CA LYS A 130 -4.24 4.53 9.73
C LYS A 130 -2.86 5.16 9.49
N ALA A 131 -2.50 5.46 8.24
CA ALA A 131 -1.28 6.19 7.93
C ALA A 131 -1.29 7.58 8.56
N ALA A 132 -2.40 8.31 8.45
CA ALA A 132 -2.55 9.65 9.01
C ALA A 132 -2.46 9.67 10.54
N SER A 133 -2.98 8.64 11.22
CA SER A 133 -2.95 8.54 12.68
C SER A 133 -1.66 7.94 13.25
N GLY A 134 -0.73 7.49 12.39
CA GLY A 134 0.49 6.81 12.84
C GLY A 134 0.23 5.39 13.35
N GLU A 135 -0.83 4.74 12.86
CA GLU A 135 -1.32 3.46 13.37
C GLU A 135 -1.32 2.35 12.32
N MET A 136 -0.42 2.44 11.32
CA MET A 136 -0.30 1.37 10.33
C MET A 136 0.14 0.05 10.96
N THR A 137 -0.20 -1.04 10.28
CA THR A 137 0.40 -2.35 10.54
C THR A 137 1.56 -2.56 9.57
N VAL A 138 2.73 -2.89 10.09
CA VAL A 138 3.94 -3.12 9.29
C VAL A 138 4.33 -4.58 9.37
N MET A 139 4.52 -5.22 8.22
CA MET A 139 4.99 -6.61 8.11
C MET A 139 6.44 -6.57 7.66
N ALA A 140 7.37 -6.69 8.61
CA ALA A 140 8.75 -6.33 8.37
C ALA A 140 9.72 -7.51 8.50
N SER A 141 10.70 -7.56 7.61
CA SER A 141 11.84 -8.44 7.71
C SER A 141 13.16 -7.71 7.40
N GLY A 142 14.19 -8.09 8.12
CA GLY A 142 15.51 -7.50 8.02
C GLY A 142 16.35 -7.80 9.26
N SER A 143 17.58 -7.30 9.29
CA SER A 143 18.49 -7.52 10.41
C SER A 143 18.06 -6.75 11.66
N ASP A 144 18.47 -7.22 12.83
CA ASP A 144 18.24 -6.54 14.10
C ASP A 144 18.82 -5.11 14.10
N ALA A 145 19.97 -4.90 13.49
CA ALA A 145 20.59 -3.59 13.39
C ALA A 145 19.73 -2.61 12.58
N VAL A 146 19.12 -3.06 11.49
CA VAL A 146 18.23 -2.26 10.66
C VAL A 146 16.96 -1.88 11.42
N PHE A 147 16.35 -2.83 12.14
CA PHE A 147 15.22 -2.53 13.00
C PHE A 147 15.56 -1.49 14.06
N ALA A 148 16.73 -1.61 14.70
CA ALA A 148 17.18 -0.65 15.71
C ALA A 148 17.37 0.77 15.14
N GLN A 149 17.97 0.88 13.94
CA GLN A 149 18.14 2.18 13.27
C GLN A 149 16.79 2.82 12.92
N LEU A 150 15.80 2.03 12.49
CA LEU A 150 14.48 2.51 12.07
C LEU A 150 13.48 2.64 13.22
N GLN A 151 13.85 2.29 14.45
CA GLN A 151 12.90 2.29 15.57
C GLN A 151 12.12 3.60 15.72
N PRO A 152 12.75 4.81 15.64
CA PRO A 152 12.00 6.06 15.73
C PRO A 152 10.98 6.23 14.61
N VAL A 153 11.30 5.78 13.40
CA VAL A 153 10.38 5.84 12.25
C VAL A 153 9.23 4.86 12.44
N LEU A 154 9.53 3.63 12.82
CA LEU A 154 8.51 2.61 13.09
C LEU A 154 7.56 3.03 14.20
N ASP A 155 8.08 3.60 15.27
CA ASP A 155 7.25 4.13 16.37
C ASP A 155 6.34 5.27 15.91
N ALA A 156 6.80 6.09 14.96
CA ALA A 156 6.03 7.21 14.43
C ALA A 156 4.87 6.78 13.53
N VAL A 157 5.07 5.74 12.71
CA VAL A 157 4.14 5.39 11.61
C VAL A 157 3.25 4.19 11.90
N ALA A 158 3.60 3.34 12.88
CA ALA A 158 2.94 2.06 13.11
C ALA A 158 2.35 1.93 14.52
N ALA A 159 1.16 1.34 14.60
CA ALA A 159 0.62 0.83 15.85
C ALA A 159 1.22 -0.55 16.18
N LYS A 160 1.48 -1.35 15.14
CA LYS A 160 1.99 -2.70 15.27
C LYS A 160 3.02 -2.99 14.20
N VAL A 161 4.20 -3.45 14.62
CA VAL A 161 5.25 -3.94 13.74
C VAL A 161 5.40 -5.45 13.97
N TYR A 162 5.13 -6.24 12.95
CA TYR A 162 5.38 -7.68 12.96
C TYR A 162 6.75 -7.93 12.36
N ARG A 163 7.69 -8.38 13.18
CA ARG A 163 9.01 -8.84 12.73
C ARG A 163 8.88 -10.27 12.27
N VAL A 164 8.71 -10.47 10.96
CA VAL A 164 8.41 -11.80 10.40
C VAL A 164 9.65 -12.61 10.07
N GLY A 165 10.82 -12.04 10.24
CA GLY A 165 12.10 -12.73 10.08
C GLY A 165 13.25 -11.77 9.82
N ASN A 166 14.44 -12.34 9.63
CA ASN A 166 15.68 -11.59 9.41
C ASN A 166 16.00 -11.43 7.92
N GLU A 167 15.38 -12.22 7.05
CA GLU A 167 15.69 -12.23 5.63
C GLU A 167 14.75 -11.33 4.83
N ILE A 168 15.32 -10.56 3.93
CA ILE A 168 14.56 -9.76 2.97
C ILE A 168 13.72 -10.69 2.08
N GLY A 169 12.49 -10.30 1.81
CA GLY A 169 11.51 -11.07 1.07
C GLY A 169 10.42 -11.69 1.92
N LEU A 170 10.68 -11.95 3.21
CA LEU A 170 9.68 -12.52 4.12
C LEU A 170 8.54 -11.54 4.40
N GLY A 171 8.85 -10.27 4.64
CA GLY A 171 7.83 -9.23 4.81
C GLY A 171 6.95 -9.10 3.58
N SER A 172 7.55 -9.03 2.40
CA SER A 172 6.82 -9.00 1.12
C SER A 172 5.95 -10.23 0.90
N THR A 173 6.44 -11.41 1.25
CA THR A 173 5.65 -12.66 1.13
C THR A 173 4.43 -12.64 2.04
N VAL A 174 4.58 -12.21 3.28
CA VAL A 174 3.44 -12.07 4.22
C VAL A 174 2.41 -11.08 3.67
N LYS A 175 2.87 -9.94 3.14
CA LYS A 175 1.98 -8.94 2.53
C LYS A 175 1.23 -9.49 1.33
N ILE A 176 1.88 -10.23 0.45
CA ILE A 176 1.24 -10.83 -0.73
C ILE A 176 0.14 -11.81 -0.31
N ILE A 177 0.38 -12.63 0.69
CA ILE A 177 -0.63 -13.56 1.22
C ILE A 177 -1.79 -12.77 1.85
N HIS A 178 -1.50 -11.68 2.56
CA HIS A 178 -2.53 -10.76 3.05
C HIS A 178 -3.36 -10.19 1.89
N GLN A 179 -2.71 -9.78 0.79
CA GLN A 179 -3.41 -9.21 -0.36
C GLN A 179 -4.27 -10.24 -1.11
N LEU A 180 -3.89 -11.52 -1.10
CA LEU A 180 -4.78 -12.59 -1.56
C LEU A 180 -6.12 -12.53 -0.81
N LEU A 181 -6.07 -12.49 0.51
CA LEU A 181 -7.30 -12.40 1.33
C LEU A 181 -8.07 -11.11 1.05
N ALA A 182 -7.39 -9.98 1.08
CA ALA A 182 -8.03 -8.68 0.88
C ALA A 182 -8.74 -8.60 -0.48
N GLY A 183 -8.08 -9.04 -1.55
CA GLY A 183 -8.65 -9.04 -2.90
C GLY A 183 -9.84 -9.99 -3.04
N VAL A 184 -9.72 -11.20 -2.51
CA VAL A 184 -10.83 -12.18 -2.53
C VAL A 184 -12.02 -11.68 -1.71
N HIS A 185 -11.77 -11.08 -0.54
CA HIS A 185 -12.85 -10.55 0.30
C HIS A 185 -13.61 -9.42 -0.41
N ILE A 186 -12.93 -8.53 -1.14
CA ILE A 186 -13.59 -7.48 -1.92
C ILE A 186 -14.38 -8.11 -3.07
N ALA A 187 -13.79 -9.03 -3.81
CA ALA A 187 -14.42 -9.67 -4.95
C ALA A 187 -15.68 -10.43 -4.54
N VAL A 188 -15.61 -11.24 -3.48
CA VAL A 188 -16.77 -11.99 -3.00
C VAL A 188 -17.82 -11.07 -2.35
N GLY A 189 -17.38 -10.01 -1.69
CA GLY A 189 -18.29 -8.98 -1.16
C GLY A 189 -19.09 -8.32 -2.26
N ALA A 190 -18.43 -7.94 -3.36
CA ALA A 190 -19.06 -7.38 -4.55
C ALA A 190 -20.06 -8.36 -5.19
N GLU A 191 -19.68 -9.62 -5.32
CA GLU A 191 -20.57 -10.67 -5.85
C GLU A 191 -21.81 -10.84 -4.98
N ALA A 192 -21.64 -10.88 -3.66
CA ALA A 192 -22.76 -10.99 -2.72
C ALA A 192 -23.71 -9.79 -2.80
N MET A 193 -23.17 -8.57 -2.87
CA MET A 193 -23.98 -7.36 -2.99
C MET A 193 -24.67 -7.29 -4.35
N ALA A 194 -24.02 -7.72 -5.42
CA ALA A 194 -24.65 -7.80 -6.75
C ALA A 194 -25.80 -8.81 -6.76
N LEU A 195 -25.62 -9.97 -6.13
CA LEU A 195 -26.69 -10.96 -5.99
C LEU A 195 -27.86 -10.41 -5.16
N ALA A 196 -27.57 -9.69 -4.08
CA ALA A 196 -28.60 -9.04 -3.27
C ALA A 196 -29.40 -8.02 -4.09
N ALA A 197 -28.74 -7.20 -4.91
CA ALA A 197 -29.38 -6.24 -5.81
C ALA A 197 -30.30 -6.96 -6.80
N ARG A 198 -29.84 -8.05 -7.40
CA ARG A 198 -30.65 -8.86 -8.33
C ARG A 198 -31.83 -9.52 -7.66
N ALA A 199 -31.70 -9.92 -6.41
CA ALA A 199 -32.77 -10.52 -5.61
C ALA A 199 -33.76 -9.51 -5.06
N GLY A 200 -33.55 -8.21 -5.29
CA GLY A 200 -34.45 -7.14 -4.84
C GLY A 200 -34.26 -6.76 -3.37
N ILE A 201 -33.13 -7.11 -2.77
CA ILE A 201 -32.85 -6.73 -1.38
C ILE A 201 -32.13 -5.37 -1.40
N PRO A 202 -32.61 -4.38 -0.62
CA PRO A 202 -31.92 -3.11 -0.49
C PRO A 202 -30.46 -3.31 -0.01
N LEU A 203 -29.51 -2.70 -0.70
CA LEU A 203 -28.07 -2.93 -0.40
C LEU A 203 -27.67 -2.42 0.98
N GLU A 204 -28.31 -1.36 1.46
CA GLU A 204 -28.12 -0.88 2.82
C GLU A 204 -28.51 -1.94 3.86
N THR A 205 -29.63 -2.61 3.65
CA THR A 205 -30.08 -3.71 4.52
C THR A 205 -29.12 -4.89 4.46
N MET A 206 -28.71 -5.29 3.24
CA MET A 206 -27.76 -6.40 3.09
C MET A 206 -26.41 -6.11 3.77
N TYR A 207 -25.92 -4.88 3.63
CA TYR A 207 -24.72 -4.40 4.29
C TYR A 207 -24.84 -4.50 5.82
N GLU A 208 -25.94 -4.01 6.39
CA GLU A 208 -26.20 -4.06 7.83
C GLU A 208 -26.22 -5.50 8.34
N VAL A 209 -26.91 -6.38 7.63
CA VAL A 209 -27.00 -7.81 8.02
C VAL A 209 -25.61 -8.44 8.04
N VAL A 210 -24.82 -8.29 6.98
CA VAL A 210 -23.51 -8.94 6.88
C VAL A 210 -22.53 -8.38 7.92
N THR A 211 -22.52 -7.06 8.14
CA THR A 211 -21.58 -6.44 9.09
C THR A 211 -21.87 -6.81 10.55
N ASN A 212 -23.08 -7.35 10.84
CA ASN A 212 -23.47 -7.84 12.16
C ASN A 212 -23.56 -9.38 12.23
N ALA A 213 -23.07 -10.07 11.21
CA ALA A 213 -23.19 -11.53 11.10
C ALA A 213 -21.85 -12.17 10.73
N ALA A 214 -21.82 -13.50 10.69
CA ALA A 214 -20.60 -14.28 10.51
C ALA A 214 -19.95 -14.13 9.13
N GLY A 215 -20.69 -13.70 8.13
CA GLY A 215 -20.17 -13.51 6.76
C GLY A 215 -19.34 -12.25 6.56
N ASN A 216 -19.19 -11.42 7.57
CA ASN A 216 -18.42 -10.17 7.49
C ASN A 216 -16.92 -10.42 7.35
N SER A 217 -16.24 -9.45 6.75
CA SER A 217 -14.80 -9.29 6.79
C SER A 217 -14.48 -7.80 6.92
N TRP A 218 -13.27 -7.46 7.35
CA TRP A 218 -12.85 -6.06 7.41
C TRP A 218 -12.98 -5.39 6.04
N MET A 219 -12.57 -6.08 4.98
CA MET A 219 -12.64 -5.52 3.62
C MET A 219 -14.08 -5.39 3.13
N PHE A 220 -14.96 -6.34 3.44
CA PHE A 220 -16.39 -6.20 3.14
C PHE A 220 -16.95 -4.93 3.77
N GLU A 221 -16.76 -4.79 5.08
CA GLU A 221 -17.32 -3.64 5.83
C GLU A 221 -16.79 -2.32 5.31
N ASN A 222 -15.49 -2.21 5.04
CA ASN A 222 -14.87 -1.00 4.55
C ASN A 222 -15.30 -0.67 3.10
N ARG A 223 -15.22 -1.64 2.19
CA ARG A 223 -15.39 -1.42 0.75
C ARG A 223 -16.84 -1.42 0.30
N MET A 224 -17.67 -2.30 0.84
CA MET A 224 -19.08 -2.35 0.43
C MET A 224 -19.89 -1.16 0.94
N LYS A 225 -19.39 -0.44 1.93
CA LYS A 225 -19.91 0.87 2.30
C LYS A 225 -19.85 1.86 1.13
N HIS A 226 -18.75 1.85 0.35
CA HIS A 226 -18.63 2.68 -0.83
C HIS A 226 -19.70 2.35 -1.88
N VAL A 227 -20.03 1.08 -2.04
CA VAL A 227 -21.11 0.62 -2.94
C VAL A 227 -22.47 1.15 -2.47
N VAL A 228 -22.77 1.04 -1.18
CA VAL A 228 -24.02 1.54 -0.59
C VAL A 228 -24.14 3.05 -0.76
N GLU A 229 -23.06 3.79 -0.61
CA GLU A 229 -23.01 5.24 -0.76
C GLU A 229 -22.93 5.69 -2.24
N GLY A 230 -22.64 4.77 -3.16
CA GLY A 230 -22.44 5.10 -4.57
C GLY A 230 -21.20 5.92 -4.83
N ASP A 231 -20.19 5.86 -3.94
CA ASP A 231 -18.95 6.61 -4.03
C ASP A 231 -17.79 5.71 -4.47
N TYR A 232 -17.40 5.84 -5.71
CA TYR A 232 -16.28 5.10 -6.31
C TYR A 232 -15.02 5.96 -6.50
N SER A 233 -14.95 7.09 -5.80
CA SER A 233 -13.70 7.86 -5.73
C SER A 233 -12.61 7.02 -5.07
N PRO A 234 -11.42 6.88 -5.68
CA PRO A 234 -10.48 5.85 -5.26
C PRO A 234 -9.84 6.16 -3.90
N LYS A 235 -10.06 5.26 -2.95
CA LYS A 235 -9.24 5.11 -1.75
C LYS A 235 -8.10 4.14 -2.04
N SER A 236 -8.37 3.12 -2.84
CA SER A 236 -7.42 2.21 -3.49
C SER A 236 -8.05 1.79 -4.81
N ALA A 237 -7.32 1.90 -5.91
CA ALA A 237 -7.86 1.66 -7.24
C ALA A 237 -7.98 0.17 -7.58
N VAL A 238 -8.93 -0.16 -8.48
CA VAL A 238 -9.06 -1.50 -9.07
C VAL A 238 -7.71 -2.02 -9.59
N ASP A 239 -6.95 -1.18 -10.30
CA ASP A 239 -5.66 -1.60 -10.89
C ASP A 239 -4.60 -1.97 -9.85
N ILE A 240 -4.72 -1.51 -8.61
CA ILE A 240 -3.83 -1.95 -7.52
C ILE A 240 -4.05 -3.44 -7.25
N PHE A 241 -5.30 -3.93 -7.24
CA PHE A 241 -5.56 -5.35 -7.06
C PHE A 241 -5.28 -6.18 -8.30
N VAL A 242 -5.36 -5.62 -9.50
CA VAL A 242 -4.82 -6.28 -10.69
C VAL A 242 -3.32 -6.53 -10.50
N LYS A 243 -2.58 -5.54 -10.05
CA LYS A 243 -1.14 -5.67 -9.75
C LYS A 243 -0.89 -6.65 -8.60
N ASP A 244 -1.54 -6.47 -7.47
CA ASP A 244 -1.26 -7.26 -6.26
C ASP A 244 -1.62 -8.73 -6.45
N LEU A 245 -2.76 -9.04 -7.07
CA LEU A 245 -3.15 -10.43 -7.32
C LEU A 245 -2.31 -11.08 -8.41
N ASN A 246 -1.73 -10.32 -9.34
CA ASN A 246 -0.71 -10.84 -10.26
C ASN A 246 0.57 -11.21 -9.51
N LEU A 247 1.00 -10.44 -8.51
CA LEU A 247 2.13 -10.81 -7.65
C LEU A 247 1.84 -12.12 -6.88
N VAL A 248 0.62 -12.28 -6.39
CA VAL A 248 0.17 -13.53 -5.75
C VAL A 248 0.26 -14.71 -6.73
N ALA A 249 -0.26 -14.52 -7.95
CA ALA A 249 -0.25 -15.55 -9.01
C ALA A 249 1.19 -15.96 -9.39
N ASP A 250 2.08 -14.98 -9.57
CA ASP A 250 3.49 -15.25 -9.90
C ASP A 250 4.20 -15.99 -8.78
N THR A 251 3.95 -15.62 -7.53
CA THR A 251 4.51 -16.31 -6.35
C THR A 251 4.02 -17.76 -6.27
N ALA A 252 2.73 -17.98 -6.42
CA ALA A 252 2.16 -19.34 -6.39
C ALA A 252 2.67 -20.20 -7.54
N LYS A 253 2.81 -19.61 -8.74
CA LYS A 253 3.36 -20.28 -9.90
C LYS A 253 4.79 -20.77 -9.64
N SER A 254 5.62 -19.96 -9.02
CA SER A 254 7.00 -20.33 -8.66
C SER A 254 7.06 -21.47 -7.65
N LEU A 255 6.02 -21.60 -6.83
CA LEU A 255 5.89 -22.64 -5.79
C LEU A 255 5.06 -23.85 -6.25
N HIS A 256 4.58 -23.86 -7.48
CA HIS A 256 3.65 -24.87 -8.01
C HIS A 256 2.41 -25.04 -7.12
N PHE A 257 1.87 -23.95 -6.62
CA PHE A 257 0.74 -23.94 -5.69
C PHE A 257 -0.54 -23.42 -6.37
N PRO A 258 -1.68 -24.13 -6.22
CA PRO A 258 -2.93 -23.70 -6.85
C PRO A 258 -3.57 -22.55 -6.13
N LEU A 259 -4.22 -21.64 -6.91
CA LEU A 259 -4.94 -20.47 -6.40
C LEU A 259 -6.37 -20.39 -6.95
N PRO A 260 -7.26 -21.31 -6.61
CA PRO A 260 -8.60 -21.31 -7.24
C PRO A 260 -9.41 -20.05 -6.96
N LEU A 261 -9.41 -19.54 -5.74
CA LEU A 261 -10.19 -18.33 -5.40
C LEU A 261 -9.48 -17.04 -5.84
N ALA A 262 -8.18 -16.92 -5.60
CA ALA A 262 -7.42 -15.73 -5.97
C ALA A 262 -7.36 -15.54 -7.50
N SER A 263 -7.24 -16.62 -8.27
CA SER A 263 -7.26 -16.55 -9.74
C SER A 263 -8.60 -16.04 -10.25
N THR A 264 -9.69 -16.48 -9.67
CA THR A 264 -11.03 -15.99 -10.02
C THR A 264 -11.19 -14.51 -9.66
N ALA A 265 -10.75 -14.11 -8.47
CA ALA A 265 -10.77 -12.71 -8.06
C ALA A 265 -9.92 -11.84 -9.00
N LEU A 266 -8.73 -12.29 -9.38
CA LEU A 266 -7.88 -11.59 -10.34
C LEU A 266 -8.62 -11.36 -11.67
N ASN A 267 -9.32 -12.36 -12.18
CA ASN A 267 -10.12 -12.23 -13.40
C ASN A 267 -11.22 -11.18 -13.24
N MET A 268 -11.87 -11.11 -12.09
CA MET A 268 -12.90 -10.09 -11.83
C MET A 268 -12.32 -8.67 -11.85
N PHE A 269 -11.20 -8.43 -11.19
CA PHE A 269 -10.53 -7.13 -11.21
C PHE A 269 -10.01 -6.78 -12.61
N THR A 270 -9.48 -7.76 -13.33
CA THR A 270 -9.02 -7.56 -14.71
C THR A 270 -10.17 -7.17 -15.63
N GLU A 271 -11.33 -7.81 -15.48
CA GLU A 271 -12.55 -7.48 -16.21
C GLU A 271 -13.01 -6.04 -15.91
N ALA A 272 -13.00 -5.65 -14.64
CA ALA A 272 -13.35 -4.29 -14.24
C ALA A 272 -12.38 -3.26 -14.84
N SER A 273 -11.08 -3.55 -14.84
CA SER A 273 -10.05 -2.69 -15.45
C SER A 273 -10.28 -2.54 -16.95
N ASN A 274 -10.52 -3.65 -17.66
CA ASN A 274 -10.80 -3.63 -19.11
C ASN A 274 -12.09 -2.89 -19.45
N ALA A 275 -13.05 -2.86 -18.55
CA ALA A 275 -14.30 -2.12 -18.72
C ALA A 275 -14.15 -0.61 -18.48
N GLY A 276 -12.97 -0.13 -18.12
CA GLY A 276 -12.69 1.28 -17.91
C GLY A 276 -12.69 1.72 -16.44
N TYR A 277 -12.83 0.80 -15.49
CA TYR A 277 -12.91 1.11 -14.06
C TYR A 277 -11.57 0.99 -13.31
N GLY A 278 -10.47 0.84 -14.05
CA GLY A 278 -9.14 0.59 -13.44
C GLY A 278 -8.70 1.64 -12.43
N ARG A 279 -9.06 2.90 -12.64
CA ARG A 279 -8.70 4.02 -11.75
C ARG A 279 -9.75 4.33 -10.68
N GLU A 280 -10.91 3.67 -10.75
CA GLU A 280 -11.93 3.81 -9.73
C GLU A 280 -11.57 3.00 -8.48
N ASP A 281 -12.24 3.30 -7.37
CA ASP A 281 -12.10 2.54 -6.14
C ASP A 281 -12.26 1.03 -6.39
N ASP A 282 -11.51 0.21 -5.68
CA ASP A 282 -11.52 -1.24 -5.87
C ASP A 282 -12.91 -1.88 -5.66
N SER A 283 -13.80 -1.21 -4.90
CA SER A 283 -15.21 -1.59 -4.79
C SER A 283 -15.96 -1.52 -6.13
N ALA A 284 -15.43 -0.78 -7.12
CA ALA A 284 -16.01 -0.70 -8.46
C ALA A 284 -15.94 -2.04 -9.23
N VAL A 285 -15.25 -3.05 -8.70
CA VAL A 285 -15.31 -4.41 -9.25
C VAL A 285 -16.75 -4.94 -9.34
N ILE A 286 -17.66 -4.45 -8.48
CA ILE A 286 -19.09 -4.81 -8.57
C ILE A 286 -19.72 -4.42 -9.93
N LYS A 287 -19.14 -3.45 -10.61
CA LYS A 287 -19.70 -2.95 -11.89
C LYS A 287 -19.54 -3.95 -13.06
N ILE A 288 -18.81 -5.06 -12.87
CA ILE A 288 -18.77 -6.13 -13.87
C ILE A 288 -20.09 -6.89 -13.99
N PHE A 289 -20.96 -6.83 -12.98
CA PHE A 289 -22.23 -7.52 -12.98
C PHE A 289 -23.29 -6.68 -13.69
N SER A 290 -23.92 -7.26 -14.71
CA SER A 290 -25.03 -6.65 -15.45
C SER A 290 -26.39 -7.04 -14.87
N GLY A 291 -27.45 -6.31 -15.28
CA GLY A 291 -28.82 -6.62 -14.88
C GLY A 291 -29.16 -6.28 -13.44
N ILE A 292 -28.42 -5.35 -12.85
CA ILE A 292 -28.66 -4.83 -11.50
C ILE A 292 -28.65 -3.30 -11.54
N THR A 293 -29.25 -2.68 -10.53
CA THR A 293 -29.19 -1.24 -10.31
C THR A 293 -28.40 -0.99 -9.03
N LEU A 294 -27.34 -0.18 -9.14
CA LEU A 294 -26.49 0.19 -8.01
C LEU A 294 -26.88 1.57 -7.47
N PRO A 295 -26.73 1.82 -6.16
CA PRO A 295 -26.93 3.13 -5.58
C PRO A 295 -26.03 4.18 -6.24
N GLN A 296 -26.54 5.43 -6.34
CA GLN A 296 -25.77 6.56 -6.85
C GLN A 296 -25.56 7.59 -5.75
N ALA A 297 -24.45 8.31 -5.81
CA ALA A 297 -24.13 9.36 -4.85
C ALA A 297 -25.23 10.43 -4.85
N GLY A 298 -25.76 10.76 -3.67
CA GLY A 298 -26.79 11.81 -3.49
C GLY A 298 -28.24 11.33 -3.56
N GLU A 299 -28.52 10.06 -3.78
CA GLU A 299 -29.89 9.51 -3.80
C GLU A 299 -30.44 9.14 -2.41
N ASN A 300 -29.63 9.25 -1.37
CA ASN A 300 -30.07 9.03 0.01
C ASN A 300 -30.46 10.36 0.67
N ASN A 301 -31.67 10.83 0.35
CA ASN A 301 -32.39 11.87 1.10
C ASN A 301 -33.65 11.28 1.69
#